data_34cf40da92c0f4cda98df90fb74323ab
#
_entry.id   34cf40da92c0f4cda98df90fb74323ab
#
_cell.length_a   1.000
_cell.length_b   1.000
_cell.length_c   1.000
_cell.angle_alpha   90.00
_cell.angle_beta   90.00
_cell.angle_gamma   90.00
#
_symmetry.space_group_name_H-M   'P 1'
#
loop_
_entity.id
_entity.type
_entity.pdbx_description
1 polymer ?
#
loop_
_entity_poly.entity_id
_entity_poly.type
_entity_poly.pdbx_seq_one_letter_code
_entity_poly.pdbx_strand_id
1 'polypeptide(L)'
;MKFYCKPTLTLFLLLYVAIQSAQAQDTLRITLQDAVRIALSDNPTIKVAGQEILLKKEARREAYAGLFPEASLVGSYSRAIKKQSFAMMGEVIEVGTDNTYSGGLSVSLPVFAPALYKSISLTSTDVNLAVEKSRASRLDMVNQVTKAFFQLLLAQDSYEVLLKSYKQSEDNYNVVKAKYEQGTVSEYDKISADVQMRSLKPTVVSARNGVNLANLQLKVLMGMESDVKVAVEGNLKDYEMSMFTRQAMPRPDNLTNNSTLKQLELNALQLKQTLK
;
A
#
# COMPACT_ATOMS: atom_id res chain seq x y z
N MET A 1 -54.41 -9.87 -30.51
CA MET A 1 -53.97 -8.72 -29.69
C MET A 1 -52.67 -8.19 -30.26
N LYS A 2 -52.70 -7.05 -30.97
CA LYS A 2 -51.51 -6.38 -31.53
C LYS A 2 -50.94 -5.45 -30.48
N PHE A 3 -49.72 -5.80 -29.94
CA PHE A 3 -48.98 -4.92 -29.05
C PHE A 3 -48.35 -3.78 -29.87
N TYR A 4 -48.94 -2.61 -29.86
CA TYR A 4 -48.32 -1.39 -30.32
C TYR A 4 -47.27 -0.96 -29.27
N CYS A 5 -46.00 -1.34 -29.50
CA CYS A 5 -44.86 -0.82 -28.75
C CYS A 5 -44.73 0.66 -29.13
N LYS A 6 -45.03 1.55 -28.17
CA LYS A 6 -45.00 3.00 -28.40
C LYS A 6 -43.58 3.44 -28.69
N PRO A 7 -43.28 4.08 -29.84
CA PRO A 7 -41.92 4.50 -30.24
C PRO A 7 -41.25 5.46 -29.26
N THR A 8 -42.05 6.06 -28.35
CA THR A 8 -41.56 6.93 -27.29
C THR A 8 -40.72 6.19 -26.22
N LEU A 9 -41.04 4.92 -25.90
CA LEU A 9 -40.32 4.14 -24.92
C LEU A 9 -38.93 3.68 -25.44
N THR A 10 -38.85 3.34 -26.71
CA THR A 10 -37.58 2.97 -27.37
C THR A 10 -36.66 4.18 -27.55
N LEU A 11 -37.19 5.35 -27.79
CA LEU A 11 -36.41 6.61 -27.87
C LEU A 11 -35.83 7.00 -26.50
N PHE A 12 -36.60 6.83 -25.40
CA PHE A 12 -36.12 7.07 -24.04
C PHE A 12 -35.05 6.08 -23.62
N LEU A 13 -35.16 4.81 -24.00
CA LEU A 13 -34.14 3.79 -23.70
C LEU A 13 -32.83 4.06 -24.46
N LEU A 14 -32.93 4.47 -25.74
CA LEU A 14 -31.77 4.89 -26.54
C LEU A 14 -31.09 6.14 -25.98
N LEU A 15 -31.87 7.12 -25.51
CA LEU A 15 -31.33 8.33 -24.87
C LEU A 15 -30.63 8.02 -23.55
N TYR A 16 -31.15 7.08 -22.77
CA TYR A 16 -30.55 6.65 -21.49
C TYR A 16 -29.22 5.92 -21.70
N VAL A 17 -29.10 5.09 -22.74
CA VAL A 17 -27.84 4.41 -23.12
C VAL A 17 -26.80 5.40 -23.66
N ALA A 18 -27.20 6.45 -24.37
CA ALA A 18 -26.30 7.47 -24.88
C ALA A 18 -25.67 8.37 -23.77
N ILE A 19 -26.38 8.56 -22.65
CA ILE A 19 -25.90 9.35 -21.50
C ILE A 19 -24.81 8.60 -20.71
N GLN A 20 -24.78 7.28 -20.74
CA GLN A 20 -23.78 6.49 -20.02
C GLN A 20 -22.40 6.44 -20.70
N SER A 21 -22.29 6.84 -21.96
CA SER A 21 -21.05 6.75 -22.75
C SER A 21 -20.11 7.96 -22.61
N ALA A 22 -20.51 9.00 -21.89
CA ALA A 22 -19.72 10.23 -21.70
C ALA A 22 -18.97 10.26 -20.35
N GLN A 23 -18.37 9.14 -19.94
CA GLN A 23 -17.29 9.19 -18.95
C GLN A 23 -16.03 9.65 -19.71
N ALA A 24 -15.92 10.95 -19.92
CA ALA A 24 -14.65 11.56 -20.21
C ALA A 24 -13.71 11.18 -19.06
N GLN A 25 -12.72 10.32 -19.34
CA GLN A 25 -11.65 10.01 -18.39
C GLN A 25 -10.87 11.31 -18.19
N ASP A 26 -11.32 12.11 -17.23
CA ASP A 26 -10.67 13.37 -16.89
C ASP A 26 -9.26 13.03 -16.40
N THR A 27 -8.25 13.58 -17.08
CA THR A 27 -6.87 13.37 -16.70
C THR A 27 -6.62 14.16 -15.42
N LEU A 28 -6.47 13.48 -14.32
CA LEU A 28 -6.20 14.09 -13.02
C LEU A 28 -4.81 14.73 -13.03
N ARG A 29 -4.78 16.06 -12.97
CA ARG A 29 -3.53 16.81 -12.81
C ARG A 29 -3.20 16.91 -11.34
N ILE A 30 -2.00 16.49 -10.96
CA ILE A 30 -1.57 16.44 -9.57
C ILE A 30 -0.25 17.19 -9.37
N THR A 31 -0.20 17.95 -8.29
CA THR A 31 1.03 18.54 -7.76
C THR A 31 1.73 17.57 -6.81
N LEU A 32 2.98 17.84 -6.43
CA LEU A 32 3.68 17.04 -5.42
C LEU A 32 2.90 16.99 -4.09
N GLN A 33 2.29 18.10 -3.68
CA GLN A 33 1.52 18.18 -2.44
C GLN A 33 0.25 17.33 -2.51
N ASP A 34 -0.43 17.33 -3.65
CA ASP A 34 -1.61 16.49 -3.88
C ASP A 34 -1.25 15.01 -3.88
N ALA A 35 -0.16 14.63 -4.55
CA ALA A 35 0.33 13.25 -4.55
C ALA A 35 0.62 12.73 -3.13
N VAL A 36 1.30 13.52 -2.31
CA VAL A 36 1.58 13.18 -0.91
C VAL A 36 0.30 13.10 -0.09
N ARG A 37 -0.63 14.04 -0.25
CA ARG A 37 -1.91 14.05 0.46
C ARG A 37 -2.74 12.80 0.13
N ILE A 38 -2.88 12.46 -1.15
CA ILE A 38 -3.62 11.28 -1.60
C ILE A 38 -2.95 10.00 -1.06
N ALA A 39 -1.63 9.88 -1.16
CA ALA A 39 -0.92 8.72 -0.64
C ALA A 39 -1.12 8.53 0.87
N LEU A 40 -1.10 9.60 1.66
CA LEU A 40 -1.32 9.53 3.10
C LEU A 40 -2.77 9.20 3.49
N SER A 41 -3.75 9.48 2.61
CA SER A 41 -5.17 9.15 2.85
C SER A 41 -5.54 7.76 2.32
N ASP A 42 -5.07 7.40 1.14
CA ASP A 42 -5.61 6.27 0.39
C ASP A 42 -4.70 5.05 0.30
N ASN A 43 -3.40 5.23 0.53
CA ASN A 43 -2.46 4.12 0.46
C ASN A 43 -2.80 3.01 1.48
N PRO A 44 -2.92 1.75 1.04
CA PRO A 44 -3.24 0.62 1.91
C PRO A 44 -2.26 0.44 3.08
N THR A 45 -0.97 0.68 2.88
CA THR A 45 0.06 0.56 3.94
C THR A 45 -0.20 1.52 5.09
N ILE A 46 -0.62 2.76 4.80
CA ILE A 46 -0.95 3.76 5.81
C ILE A 46 -2.24 3.37 6.54
N LYS A 47 -3.25 2.86 5.81
CA LYS A 47 -4.49 2.36 6.42
C LYS A 47 -4.22 1.18 7.35
N VAL A 48 -3.39 0.22 6.94
CA VAL A 48 -2.97 -0.92 7.77
C VAL A 48 -2.23 -0.45 9.03
N ALA A 49 -1.28 0.49 8.90
CA ALA A 49 -0.57 1.04 10.06
C ALA A 49 -1.52 1.75 11.05
N GLY A 50 -2.58 2.37 10.55
CA GLY A 50 -3.65 2.93 11.39
C GLY A 50 -4.46 1.86 12.12
N GLN A 51 -4.83 0.78 11.44
CA GLN A 51 -5.56 -0.36 12.03
C GLN A 51 -4.71 -1.10 13.07
N GLU A 52 -3.39 -1.17 12.88
CA GLU A 52 -2.50 -1.79 13.87
C GLU A 52 -2.49 -1.04 15.21
N ILE A 53 -2.60 0.29 15.19
CA ILE A 53 -2.76 1.07 16.42
C ILE A 53 -4.07 0.69 17.14
N LEU A 54 -5.17 0.52 16.39
CA LEU A 54 -6.45 0.10 16.97
C LEU A 54 -6.35 -1.31 17.55
N LEU A 55 -5.74 -2.25 16.82
CA LEU A 55 -5.50 -3.61 17.31
C LEU A 55 -4.74 -3.61 18.63
N LYS A 56 -3.66 -2.83 18.76
CA LYS A 56 -2.90 -2.73 20.00
C LYS A 56 -3.68 -2.04 21.13
N LYS A 57 -4.55 -1.07 20.80
CA LYS A 57 -5.47 -0.48 21.79
C LYS A 57 -6.48 -1.49 22.33
N GLU A 58 -7.04 -2.31 21.45
CA GLU A 58 -7.98 -3.36 21.88
C GLU A 58 -7.27 -4.46 22.68
N ALA A 59 -6.06 -4.88 22.29
CA ALA A 59 -5.24 -5.80 23.08
C ALA A 59 -4.93 -5.24 24.49
N ARG A 60 -4.74 -3.93 24.64
CA ARG A 60 -4.63 -3.30 25.95
C ARG A 60 -5.95 -3.38 26.73
N ARG A 61 -7.10 -3.18 26.07
CA ARG A 61 -8.41 -3.34 26.72
C ARG A 61 -8.66 -4.77 27.18
N GLU A 62 -8.26 -5.74 26.36
CA GLU A 62 -8.28 -7.17 26.71
C GLU A 62 -7.43 -7.46 27.96
N ALA A 63 -6.21 -6.90 28.03
CA ALA A 63 -5.38 -7.02 29.23
C ALA A 63 -6.05 -6.44 30.48
N TYR A 64 -6.78 -5.33 30.38
CA TYR A 64 -7.60 -4.79 31.45
C TYR A 64 -8.79 -5.68 31.79
N ALA A 65 -9.42 -6.31 30.79
CA ALA A 65 -10.55 -7.21 30.99
C ALA A 65 -10.17 -8.42 31.88
N GLY A 66 -8.91 -8.86 31.83
CA GLY A 66 -8.42 -9.91 32.72
C GLY A 66 -8.45 -9.59 34.21
N LEU A 67 -8.67 -8.33 34.58
CA LEU A 67 -8.89 -7.93 36.01
C LEU A 67 -10.33 -8.11 36.49
N PHE A 68 -11.29 -8.32 35.55
CA PHE A 68 -12.70 -8.51 35.89
C PHE A 68 -13.02 -9.98 36.18
N PRO A 69 -14.14 -10.25 36.92
CA PRO A 69 -14.59 -11.62 37.12
C PRO A 69 -14.87 -12.34 35.81
N GLU A 70 -14.35 -13.54 35.68
CA GLU A 70 -14.65 -14.44 34.56
C GLU A 70 -15.73 -15.43 35.00
N ALA A 71 -16.84 -15.50 34.24
CA ALA A 71 -17.90 -16.48 34.45
C ALA A 71 -17.88 -17.47 33.28
N SER A 72 -17.70 -18.75 33.56
CA SER A 72 -17.72 -19.80 32.55
C SER A 72 -18.80 -20.84 32.85
N LEU A 73 -19.59 -21.21 31.83
CA LEU A 73 -20.55 -22.28 31.85
C LEU A 73 -19.99 -23.45 31.03
N VAL A 74 -19.80 -24.58 31.67
CA VAL A 74 -19.29 -25.80 31.04
C VAL A 74 -20.36 -26.88 31.08
N GLY A 75 -20.61 -27.50 29.94
CA GLY A 75 -21.48 -28.68 29.83
C GLY A 75 -20.75 -29.80 29.08
N SER A 76 -20.79 -31.02 29.60
CA SER A 76 -20.28 -32.16 28.88
C SER A 76 -21.25 -33.33 28.90
N TYR A 77 -21.29 -34.08 27.82
CA TYR A 77 -21.99 -35.33 27.68
C TYR A 77 -20.97 -36.42 27.28
N SER A 78 -20.97 -37.51 28.04
CA SER A 78 -20.13 -38.68 27.77
C SER A 78 -20.99 -39.93 27.72
N ARG A 79 -20.83 -40.72 26.67
CA ARG A 79 -21.47 -42.05 26.54
C ARG A 79 -20.41 -43.13 26.64
N ALA A 80 -20.57 -44.09 27.58
CA ALA A 80 -19.75 -45.25 27.68
C ALA A 80 -20.16 -46.28 26.61
N ILE A 81 -19.29 -46.54 25.62
CA ILE A 81 -19.51 -47.61 24.61
C ILE A 81 -19.33 -48.98 25.25
N LYS A 82 -18.42 -49.09 26.21
CA LYS A 82 -18.18 -50.31 26.97
C LYS A 82 -17.97 -49.93 28.43
N LYS A 83 -18.75 -50.54 29.35
CA LYS A 83 -18.60 -50.34 30.79
C LYS A 83 -17.37 -51.06 31.31
N GLN A 84 -16.82 -50.56 32.42
CA GLN A 84 -15.82 -51.29 33.13
C GLN A 84 -16.42 -52.51 33.78
N SER A 85 -15.84 -53.69 33.54
CA SER A 85 -16.24 -54.95 34.13
C SER A 85 -15.17 -55.43 35.11
N PHE A 86 -15.58 -55.79 36.30
CA PHE A 86 -14.73 -56.40 37.33
C PHE A 86 -15.14 -57.83 37.57
N ALA A 87 -14.22 -58.77 37.53
CA ALA A 87 -14.44 -60.16 37.93
C ALA A 87 -14.29 -60.27 39.44
N MET A 88 -15.38 -60.60 40.15
CA MET A 88 -15.39 -60.78 41.58
C MET A 88 -16.12 -62.10 41.91
N MET A 89 -15.46 -63.03 42.56
CA MET A 89 -15.97 -64.38 42.95
C MET A 89 -16.51 -65.23 41.77
N GLY A 90 -15.96 -65.02 40.53
CA GLY A 90 -16.39 -65.80 39.35
C GLY A 90 -17.52 -65.18 38.56
N GLU A 91 -18.10 -64.09 39.01
CA GLU A 91 -19.07 -63.28 38.27
C GLU A 91 -18.44 -61.99 37.70
N VAL A 92 -18.85 -61.59 36.51
CA VAL A 92 -18.43 -60.37 35.88
C VAL A 92 -19.47 -59.28 36.15
N ILE A 93 -19.12 -58.34 37.00
CA ILE A 93 -20.00 -57.21 37.34
C ILE A 93 -19.60 -56.00 36.51
N GLU A 94 -20.54 -55.49 35.71
CA GLU A 94 -20.36 -54.22 34.99
C GLU A 94 -20.73 -53.04 35.88
N VAL A 95 -19.78 -52.09 36.03
CA VAL A 95 -19.98 -50.91 36.86
C VAL A 95 -19.90 -49.65 36.01
N GLY A 96 -20.83 -48.74 36.23
CA GLY A 96 -20.89 -47.46 35.55
C GLY A 96 -22.25 -47.17 34.85
N THR A 97 -22.42 -45.91 34.43
CA THR A 97 -23.60 -45.43 33.72
C THR A 97 -23.34 -45.38 32.22
N ASP A 98 -24.34 -45.67 31.40
CA ASP A 98 -24.23 -45.60 29.93
C ASP A 98 -24.04 -44.16 29.46
N ASN A 99 -24.68 -43.22 30.12
CA ASN A 99 -24.69 -41.83 29.79
C ASN A 99 -24.39 -41.00 31.03
N THR A 100 -23.41 -40.09 30.89
CA THR A 100 -23.04 -39.14 31.98
C THR A 100 -23.19 -37.72 31.42
N TYR A 101 -23.98 -36.93 32.11
CA TYR A 101 -24.14 -35.52 31.87
C TYR A 101 -23.48 -34.77 33.02
N SER A 102 -22.60 -33.83 32.72
CA SER A 102 -22.06 -32.94 33.74
C SER A 102 -22.20 -31.51 33.29
N GLY A 103 -22.56 -30.63 34.19
CA GLY A 103 -22.68 -29.20 33.96
C GLY A 103 -22.23 -28.43 35.18
N GLY A 104 -21.58 -27.30 34.96
CA GLY A 104 -21.08 -26.47 36.05
C GLY A 104 -20.99 -25.01 35.63
N LEU A 105 -21.28 -24.12 36.56
CA LEU A 105 -21.01 -22.70 36.46
C LEU A 105 -19.82 -22.41 37.39
N SER A 106 -18.75 -21.80 36.84
CA SER A 106 -17.63 -21.31 37.61
C SER A 106 -17.48 -19.80 37.44
N VAL A 107 -17.21 -19.14 38.57
CA VAL A 107 -16.87 -17.71 38.60
C VAL A 107 -15.52 -17.57 39.28
N SER A 108 -14.56 -16.98 38.57
CA SER A 108 -13.22 -16.73 39.07
C SER A 108 -12.87 -15.24 39.02
N LEU A 109 -12.27 -14.72 40.08
CA LEU A 109 -11.78 -13.35 40.18
C LEU A 109 -10.33 -13.35 40.61
N PRO A 110 -9.40 -12.78 39.82
CA PRO A 110 -8.02 -12.64 40.25
C PRO A 110 -7.89 -11.54 41.31
N VAL A 111 -7.71 -11.91 42.57
CA VAL A 111 -7.57 -10.95 43.69
C VAL A 111 -6.20 -10.29 43.71
N PHE A 112 -5.15 -11.06 43.38
CA PHE A 112 -3.77 -10.57 43.25
C PHE A 112 -3.06 -11.27 42.10
N ALA A 113 -2.80 -10.50 41.01
CA ALA A 113 -2.20 -11.05 39.80
C ALA A 113 -1.13 -10.10 39.24
N PRO A 114 0.10 -10.12 39.81
CA PRO A 114 1.19 -9.23 39.36
C PRO A 114 1.49 -9.36 37.86
N ALA A 115 1.31 -10.56 37.29
CA ALA A 115 1.47 -10.81 35.88
C ALA A 115 0.48 -10.00 35.01
N LEU A 116 -0.77 -9.82 35.45
CA LEU A 116 -1.76 -9.00 34.76
C LEU A 116 -1.39 -7.52 34.78
N TYR A 117 -0.91 -7.00 35.92
CA TYR A 117 -0.45 -5.60 35.97
C TYR A 117 0.75 -5.35 35.06
N LYS A 118 1.66 -6.32 34.96
CA LYS A 118 2.78 -6.27 34.02
C LYS A 118 2.31 -6.34 32.58
N SER A 119 1.37 -7.22 32.25
CA SER A 119 0.76 -7.33 30.92
C SER A 119 0.13 -6.00 30.48
N ILE A 120 -0.61 -5.32 31.37
CA ILE A 120 -1.18 -4.00 31.09
C ILE A 120 -0.08 -2.97 30.82
N SER A 121 1.01 -2.97 31.57
CA SER A 121 2.14 -2.07 31.32
C SER A 121 2.81 -2.35 29.97
N LEU A 122 3.02 -3.62 29.63
CA LEU A 122 3.59 -4.04 28.35
C LEU A 122 2.69 -3.65 27.18
N THR A 123 1.40 -3.96 27.25
CA THR A 123 0.44 -3.61 26.17
C THR A 123 0.29 -2.09 26.01
N SER A 124 0.47 -1.31 27.09
CA SER A 124 0.53 0.16 26.96
C SER A 124 1.76 0.63 26.19
N THR A 125 2.92 -0.01 26.40
CA THR A 125 4.15 0.28 25.66
C THR A 125 4.01 -0.17 24.19
N ASP A 126 3.32 -1.30 23.92
CA ASP A 126 2.98 -1.77 22.59
C ASP A 126 2.16 -0.75 21.80
N VAL A 127 1.18 -0.10 22.42
CA VAL A 127 0.39 0.96 21.78
C VAL A 127 1.30 2.13 21.36
N ASN A 128 2.19 2.57 22.26
CA ASN A 128 3.12 3.66 21.94
C ASN A 128 4.07 3.27 20.81
N LEU A 129 4.56 2.03 20.79
CA LEU A 129 5.40 1.51 19.72
C LEU A 129 4.64 1.48 18.37
N ALA A 130 3.38 1.05 18.36
CA ALA A 130 2.54 1.04 17.16
C ALA A 130 2.29 2.47 16.63
N VAL A 131 2.10 3.46 17.51
CA VAL A 131 1.98 4.87 17.12
C VAL A 131 3.26 5.37 16.47
N GLU A 132 4.45 5.08 17.06
CA GLU A 132 5.73 5.50 16.47
C GLU A 132 6.03 4.76 15.14
N LYS A 133 5.67 3.49 15.01
CA LYS A 133 5.74 2.75 13.74
C LYS A 133 4.85 3.38 12.67
N SER A 134 3.62 3.73 13.01
CA SER A 134 2.71 4.42 12.07
C SER A 134 3.25 5.79 11.66
N ARG A 135 3.88 6.53 12.59
CA ARG A 135 4.55 7.80 12.27
C ARG A 135 5.72 7.59 11.31
N ALA A 136 6.54 6.56 11.54
CA ALA A 136 7.64 6.19 10.64
C ALA A 136 7.13 5.85 9.23
N SER A 137 6.08 5.01 9.14
CA SER A 137 5.46 4.64 7.85
C SER A 137 4.94 5.85 7.08
N ARG A 138 4.36 6.85 7.77
CA ARG A 138 3.92 8.09 7.13
C ARG A 138 5.08 8.91 6.58
N LEU A 139 6.17 9.04 7.34
CA LEU A 139 7.37 9.76 6.90
C LEU A 139 8.03 9.05 5.71
N ASP A 140 8.11 7.73 5.76
CA ASP A 140 8.66 6.92 4.68
C ASP A 140 7.80 7.02 3.41
N MET A 141 6.46 6.99 3.55
CA MET A 141 5.55 7.20 2.43
C MET A 141 5.75 8.56 1.78
N VAL A 142 5.90 9.64 2.56
CA VAL A 142 6.20 10.98 2.02
C VAL A 142 7.49 10.95 1.19
N ASN A 143 8.53 10.29 1.70
CA ASN A 143 9.81 10.17 1.00
C ASN A 143 9.68 9.36 -0.30
N GLN A 144 8.97 8.22 -0.25
CA GLN A 144 8.76 7.36 -1.42
C GLN A 144 7.95 8.07 -2.50
N VAL A 145 6.86 8.74 -2.14
CA VAL A 145 6.02 9.50 -3.09
C VAL A 145 6.81 10.66 -3.70
N THR A 146 7.54 11.40 -2.86
CA THR A 146 8.39 12.50 -3.34
C THR A 146 9.42 12.01 -4.34
N LYS A 147 10.11 10.91 -4.03
CA LYS A 147 11.08 10.29 -4.91
C LYS A 147 10.45 9.81 -6.23
N ALA A 148 9.31 9.12 -6.16
CA ALA A 148 8.61 8.62 -7.35
C ALA A 148 8.09 9.77 -8.23
N PHE A 149 7.62 10.87 -7.62
CA PHE A 149 7.19 12.06 -8.33
C PHE A 149 8.34 12.69 -9.14
N PHE A 150 9.51 12.88 -8.52
CA PHE A 150 10.68 13.42 -9.23
C PHE A 150 11.26 12.43 -10.25
N GLN A 151 11.16 11.12 -9.99
CA GLN A 151 11.54 10.11 -10.98
C GLN A 151 10.65 10.17 -12.22
N LEU A 152 9.34 10.42 -12.04
CA LEU A 152 8.42 10.58 -13.17
C LEU A 152 8.75 11.85 -13.98
N LEU A 153 9.00 12.99 -13.32
CA LEU A 153 9.42 14.24 -14.00
C LEU A 153 10.73 14.02 -14.78
N LEU A 154 11.72 13.38 -14.16
CA LEU A 154 12.99 13.08 -14.82
C LEU A 154 12.81 12.15 -16.03
N ALA A 155 11.94 11.15 -15.93
CA ALA A 155 11.63 10.25 -17.03
C ALA A 155 10.94 11.00 -18.19
N GLN A 156 10.02 11.93 -17.89
CA GLN A 156 9.35 12.77 -18.89
C GLN A 156 10.34 13.70 -19.60
N ASP A 157 11.20 14.40 -18.88
CA ASP A 157 12.22 15.28 -19.45
C ASP A 157 13.21 14.48 -20.31
N SER A 158 13.65 13.30 -19.82
CA SER A 158 14.55 12.41 -20.56
C SER A 158 13.90 11.93 -21.86
N TYR A 159 12.63 11.54 -21.83
CA TYR A 159 11.88 11.15 -23.02
C TYR A 159 11.77 12.31 -24.03
N GLU A 160 11.50 13.53 -23.56
CA GLU A 160 11.40 14.71 -24.44
C GLU A 160 12.73 15.03 -25.12
N VAL A 161 13.85 14.97 -24.39
CA VAL A 161 15.20 15.18 -24.92
C VAL A 161 15.53 14.13 -25.98
N LEU A 162 15.27 12.84 -25.69
CA LEU A 162 15.52 11.76 -26.64
C LEU A 162 14.62 11.86 -27.89
N LEU A 163 13.36 12.29 -27.74
CA LEU A 163 12.47 12.52 -28.85
C LEU A 163 12.98 13.67 -29.75
N LYS A 164 13.47 14.76 -29.17
CA LYS A 164 14.09 15.88 -29.89
C LYS A 164 15.35 15.42 -30.62
N SER A 165 16.19 14.61 -29.98
CA SER A 165 17.40 14.05 -30.60
C SER A 165 17.08 13.12 -31.78
N TYR A 166 16.05 12.27 -31.62
CA TYR A 166 15.56 11.43 -32.72
C TYR A 166 15.07 12.28 -33.89
N LYS A 167 14.26 13.29 -33.64
CA LYS A 167 13.73 14.19 -34.66
C LYS A 167 14.84 14.92 -35.39
N GLN A 168 15.84 15.42 -34.67
CA GLN A 168 17.01 16.06 -35.27
C GLN A 168 17.81 15.09 -36.17
N SER A 169 17.96 13.83 -35.77
CA SER A 169 18.61 12.81 -36.58
C SER A 169 17.77 12.44 -37.82
N GLU A 170 16.44 12.41 -37.70
CA GLU A 170 15.50 12.23 -38.83
C GLU A 170 15.60 13.37 -39.84
N ASP A 171 15.62 14.61 -39.35
CA ASP A 171 15.80 15.81 -40.22
C ASP A 171 17.16 15.75 -40.92
N ASN A 172 18.23 15.38 -40.25
CA ASN A 172 19.55 15.20 -40.84
C ASN A 172 19.54 14.11 -41.94
N TYR A 173 18.92 12.95 -41.63
CA TYR A 173 18.77 11.88 -42.65
C TYR A 173 18.03 12.39 -43.91
N ASN A 174 16.95 13.14 -43.72
CA ASN A 174 16.17 13.70 -44.86
C ASN A 174 17.01 14.66 -45.69
N VAL A 175 17.86 15.50 -45.07
CA VAL A 175 18.78 16.39 -45.77
C VAL A 175 19.84 15.59 -46.54
N VAL A 176 20.47 14.60 -45.93
CA VAL A 176 21.50 13.75 -46.57
C VAL A 176 20.88 12.94 -47.72
N LYS A 177 19.66 12.43 -47.56
CA LYS A 177 18.92 11.70 -48.57
C LYS A 177 18.65 12.61 -49.81
N ALA A 178 18.20 13.83 -49.60
CA ALA A 178 17.96 14.79 -50.71
C ALA A 178 19.26 15.13 -51.43
N LYS A 179 20.38 15.30 -50.72
CA LYS A 179 21.72 15.52 -51.34
C LYS A 179 22.18 14.31 -52.12
N TYR A 180 21.92 13.10 -51.66
CA TYR A 180 22.24 11.86 -52.38
C TYR A 180 21.46 11.80 -53.71
N GLU A 181 20.15 12.11 -53.69
CA GLU A 181 19.32 12.14 -54.87
C GLU A 181 19.81 13.17 -55.91
N GLN A 182 20.48 14.22 -55.42
CA GLN A 182 21.16 15.22 -56.30
C GLN A 182 22.60 14.83 -56.70
N GLY A 183 23.11 13.67 -56.25
CA GLY A 183 24.44 13.21 -56.55
C GLY A 183 25.57 13.95 -55.84
N THR A 184 25.28 14.71 -54.79
CA THR A 184 26.26 15.57 -54.07
C THR A 184 26.91 14.86 -52.85
N VAL A 185 26.40 13.72 -52.39
CA VAL A 185 26.95 12.92 -51.30
C VAL A 185 26.96 11.42 -51.67
N SER A 186 27.79 10.63 -50.99
CA SER A 186 27.96 9.20 -51.25
C SER A 186 26.75 8.37 -50.73
N GLU A 187 26.57 7.18 -51.27
CA GLU A 187 25.62 6.20 -50.72
C GLU A 187 25.99 5.80 -49.28
N TYR A 188 27.26 5.75 -48.95
CA TYR A 188 27.75 5.49 -47.61
C TYR A 188 27.23 6.53 -46.58
N ASP A 189 27.27 7.83 -46.96
CA ASP A 189 26.77 8.91 -46.09
C ASP A 189 25.28 8.79 -45.81
N LYS A 190 24.48 8.44 -46.84
CA LYS A 190 23.08 8.20 -46.73
C LYS A 190 22.77 7.00 -45.80
N ILE A 191 23.45 5.86 -45.99
CA ILE A 191 23.28 4.67 -45.16
C ILE A 191 23.67 4.97 -43.72
N SER A 192 24.80 5.68 -43.52
CA SER A 192 25.30 6.07 -42.20
C SER A 192 24.27 6.93 -41.45
N ALA A 193 23.68 7.93 -42.12
CA ALA A 193 22.63 8.77 -41.53
C ALA A 193 21.33 7.97 -41.21
N ASP A 194 20.94 7.01 -42.06
CA ASP A 194 19.78 6.13 -41.82
C ASP A 194 20.02 5.23 -40.61
N VAL A 195 21.20 4.60 -40.47
CA VAL A 195 21.57 3.76 -39.36
C VAL A 195 21.55 4.58 -38.05
N GLN A 196 22.13 5.79 -38.07
CA GLN A 196 22.14 6.68 -36.91
C GLN A 196 20.73 7.04 -36.44
N MET A 197 19.83 7.42 -37.36
CA MET A 197 18.42 7.70 -37.04
C MET A 197 17.74 6.46 -36.46
N ARG A 198 17.88 5.30 -37.14
CA ARG A 198 17.22 4.05 -36.71
C ARG A 198 17.72 3.55 -35.37
N SER A 199 19.00 3.77 -35.03
CA SER A 199 19.58 3.36 -33.75
C SER A 199 18.98 4.11 -32.53
N LEU A 200 18.47 5.32 -32.75
CA LEU A 200 17.81 6.11 -31.68
C LEU A 200 16.37 5.68 -31.41
N LYS A 201 15.67 5.08 -32.39
CA LYS A 201 14.26 4.70 -32.24
C LYS A 201 13.99 3.74 -31.09
N PRO A 202 14.76 2.65 -30.86
CA PRO A 202 14.58 1.78 -29.68
C PRO A 202 14.76 2.54 -28.37
N THR A 203 15.71 3.49 -28.32
CA THR A 203 15.98 4.30 -27.11
C THR A 203 14.79 5.20 -26.76
N VAL A 204 14.16 5.83 -27.77
CA VAL A 204 12.93 6.62 -27.58
C VAL A 204 11.77 5.75 -27.07
N VAL A 205 11.60 4.54 -27.65
CA VAL A 205 10.56 3.60 -27.21
C VAL A 205 10.81 3.15 -25.75
N SER A 206 12.06 2.85 -25.40
CA SER A 206 12.44 2.49 -24.04
C SER A 206 12.19 3.63 -23.04
N ALA A 207 12.53 4.87 -23.41
CA ALA A 207 12.26 6.03 -22.57
C ALA A 207 10.75 6.25 -22.36
N ARG A 208 9.92 6.08 -23.41
CA ARG A 208 8.47 6.15 -23.29
C ARG A 208 7.92 5.09 -22.32
N ASN A 209 8.44 3.87 -22.40
CA ASN A 209 8.08 2.82 -21.47
C ASN A 209 8.52 3.15 -20.03
N GLY A 210 9.69 3.79 -19.87
CA GLY A 210 10.16 4.31 -18.59
C GLY A 210 9.19 5.32 -17.96
N VAL A 211 8.64 6.25 -18.76
CA VAL A 211 7.60 7.20 -18.31
C VAL A 211 6.35 6.45 -17.83
N ASN A 212 5.88 5.48 -18.62
CA ASN A 212 4.70 4.70 -18.25
C ASN A 212 4.91 3.93 -16.93
N LEU A 213 6.10 3.34 -16.75
CA LEU A 213 6.45 2.59 -15.55
C LEU A 213 6.53 3.53 -14.32
N ALA A 214 7.19 4.68 -14.45
CA ALA A 214 7.28 5.67 -13.37
C ALA A 214 5.90 6.22 -12.99
N ASN A 215 5.01 6.45 -13.97
CA ASN A 215 3.63 6.85 -13.72
C ASN A 215 2.85 5.76 -12.95
N LEU A 216 2.98 4.50 -13.36
CA LEU A 216 2.35 3.38 -12.67
C LEU A 216 2.87 3.26 -11.22
N GLN A 217 4.16 3.40 -11.01
CA GLN A 217 4.77 3.36 -9.68
C GLN A 217 4.22 4.46 -8.77
N LEU A 218 4.07 5.68 -9.28
CA LEU A 218 3.47 6.79 -8.52
C LEU A 218 2.00 6.50 -8.18
N LYS A 219 1.20 5.97 -9.12
CA LYS A 219 -0.20 5.56 -8.87
C LYS A 219 -0.31 4.52 -7.78
N VAL A 220 0.54 3.49 -7.80
CA VAL A 220 0.58 2.44 -6.75
C VAL A 220 0.86 3.05 -5.37
N LEU A 221 1.81 3.99 -5.28
CA LEU A 221 2.11 4.69 -4.03
C LEU A 221 0.96 5.57 -3.56
N MET A 222 0.18 6.15 -4.47
CA MET A 222 -1.04 6.89 -4.15
C MET A 222 -2.24 6.01 -3.81
N GLY A 223 -2.14 4.67 -4.00
CA GLY A 223 -3.26 3.76 -3.81
C GLY A 223 -4.36 3.91 -4.86
N MET A 224 -4.02 4.44 -6.04
CA MET A 224 -4.95 4.62 -7.16
C MET A 224 -5.03 3.39 -8.04
N GLU A 225 -6.17 3.21 -8.71
CA GLU A 225 -6.33 2.19 -9.74
C GLU A 225 -5.47 2.51 -10.98
N SER A 226 -5.06 1.46 -11.70
CA SER A 226 -4.14 1.58 -12.84
C SER A 226 -4.74 2.29 -14.06
N ASP A 227 -6.05 2.30 -14.19
CA ASP A 227 -6.82 2.86 -15.31
C ASP A 227 -7.00 4.40 -15.21
N VAL A 228 -6.87 4.98 -14.00
CA VAL A 228 -6.93 6.42 -13.81
C VAL A 228 -5.78 7.09 -14.57
N LYS A 229 -6.09 8.06 -15.45
CA LYS A 229 -5.07 8.85 -16.14
C LYS A 229 -4.57 9.96 -15.23
N VAL A 230 -3.29 9.86 -14.86
CA VAL A 230 -2.62 10.85 -14.02
C VAL A 230 -1.59 11.60 -14.85
N ALA A 231 -1.66 12.93 -14.83
CA ALA A 231 -0.64 13.83 -15.35
C ALA A 231 -0.06 14.63 -14.20
N VAL A 232 1.26 14.72 -14.16
CA VAL A 232 1.96 15.51 -13.14
C VAL A 232 2.09 16.96 -13.63
N GLU A 233 1.81 17.92 -12.74
CA GLU A 233 2.02 19.34 -13.02
C GLU A 233 3.42 19.77 -12.59
N GLY A 234 4.07 20.58 -13.45
CA GLY A 234 5.39 21.14 -13.23
C GLY A 234 6.48 20.46 -14.05
N ASN A 235 7.57 21.18 -14.25
CA ASN A 235 8.80 20.70 -14.86
C ASN A 235 9.88 20.54 -13.81
N LEU A 236 10.89 19.72 -14.04
CA LEU A 236 11.99 19.53 -13.10
C LEU A 236 12.69 20.85 -12.76
N LYS A 237 12.76 21.77 -13.72
CA LYS A 237 13.35 23.13 -13.55
C LYS A 237 12.65 23.98 -12.50
N ASP A 238 11.33 23.81 -12.33
CA ASP A 238 10.55 24.59 -11.36
C ASP A 238 10.94 24.26 -9.91
N TYR A 239 11.49 23.08 -9.70
CA TYR A 239 11.93 22.57 -8.40
C TYR A 239 13.43 22.78 -8.14
N GLU A 240 14.23 23.10 -9.15
CA GLU A 240 15.68 23.22 -9.06
C GLU A 240 16.09 24.30 -8.04
N MET A 241 15.48 25.49 -8.12
CA MET A 241 15.75 26.60 -7.21
C MET A 241 15.44 26.25 -5.75
N SER A 242 14.38 25.49 -5.50
CA SER A 242 13.98 25.08 -4.15
C SER A 242 14.92 24.04 -3.54
N MET A 243 15.54 23.19 -4.36
CA MET A 243 16.52 22.20 -3.92
C MET A 243 17.81 22.84 -3.45
N PHE A 244 18.31 23.87 -4.15
CA PHE A 244 19.53 24.59 -3.76
C PHE A 244 19.33 25.43 -2.49
N THR A 245 18.16 26.04 -2.31
CA THR A 245 17.85 26.87 -1.13
C THR A 245 17.71 26.03 0.15
N ARG A 246 17.36 24.74 0.04
CA ARG A 246 17.14 23.86 1.19
C ARG A 246 18.42 23.36 1.88
N GLN A 247 19.59 23.53 1.26
CA GLN A 247 20.89 23.14 1.82
C GLN A 247 21.32 23.97 3.05
N ALA A 248 20.68 25.11 3.31
CA ALA A 248 21.02 26.01 4.41
C ALA A 248 20.25 25.77 5.71
N MET A 249 19.39 24.75 5.81
CA MET A 249 18.73 24.45 7.09
C MET A 249 19.75 23.83 8.06
N PRO A 250 19.97 24.48 9.25
CA PRO A 250 20.80 23.89 10.28
C PRO A 250 20.22 22.52 10.66
N ARG A 251 21.03 21.47 10.63
CA ARG A 251 20.63 20.17 11.14
C ARG A 251 20.34 20.35 12.62
N PRO A 252 19.12 20.06 13.09
CA PRO A 252 18.89 20.09 14.52
C PRO A 252 19.80 19.03 15.15
N ASP A 253 20.70 19.42 16.04
CA ASP A 253 21.57 18.51 16.81
C ASP A 253 20.79 17.54 17.68
N ASN A 254 19.47 17.63 17.66
CA ASN A 254 18.56 16.93 18.53
C ASN A 254 17.82 15.83 17.76
N LEU A 255 18.24 14.58 17.97
CA LEU A 255 17.62 13.37 17.43
C LEU A 255 16.34 12.93 18.14
N THR A 256 15.86 13.70 19.14
CA THR A 256 14.68 13.34 19.97
C THR A 256 13.42 13.10 19.17
N ASN A 257 13.31 13.68 17.98
CA ASN A 257 12.18 13.49 17.07
C ASN A 257 12.38 12.35 16.05
N ASN A 258 13.52 11.65 16.11
CA ASN A 258 13.74 10.52 15.22
C ASN A 258 12.85 9.32 15.61
N SER A 259 11.96 8.91 14.68
CA SER A 259 11.01 7.82 14.91
C SER A 259 11.69 6.48 15.16
N THR A 260 12.81 6.20 14.48
CA THR A 260 13.55 4.95 14.64
C THR A 260 14.19 4.88 16.02
N LEU A 261 14.77 5.99 16.50
CA LEU A 261 15.35 6.06 17.85
C LEU A 261 14.27 5.85 18.91
N LYS A 262 13.12 6.50 18.78
CA LYS A 262 11.98 6.30 19.71
C LYS A 262 11.48 4.85 19.72
N GLN A 263 11.43 4.20 18.55
CA GLN A 263 11.05 2.78 18.48
C GLN A 263 12.07 1.90 19.23
N LEU A 264 13.38 2.17 19.09
CA LEU A 264 14.42 1.44 19.80
C LEU A 264 14.33 1.66 21.34
N GLU A 265 14.07 2.89 21.77
CA GLU A 265 13.86 3.20 23.18
C GLU A 265 12.64 2.46 23.76
N LEU A 266 11.51 2.42 23.02
CA LEU A 266 10.32 1.69 23.44
C LEU A 266 10.56 0.18 23.45
N ASN A 267 11.29 -0.38 22.48
CA ASN A 267 11.68 -1.80 22.49
C ASN A 267 12.58 -2.13 23.69
N ALA A 268 13.56 -1.27 24.01
CA ALA A 268 14.41 -1.42 25.18
C ALA A 268 13.61 -1.35 26.48
N LEU A 269 12.60 -0.46 26.53
CA LEU A 269 11.68 -0.39 27.68
C LEU A 269 10.88 -1.67 27.85
N GLN A 270 10.35 -2.25 26.74
CA GLN A 270 9.65 -3.54 26.78
C GLN A 270 10.52 -4.66 27.32
N LEU A 271 11.75 -4.80 26.81
CA LEU A 271 12.69 -5.79 27.33
C LEU A 271 12.97 -5.60 28.81
N LYS A 272 13.13 -4.36 29.27
CA LYS A 272 13.31 -4.07 30.69
C LYS A 272 12.07 -4.40 31.55
N GLN A 273 10.89 -4.26 30.98
CA GLN A 273 9.63 -4.62 31.62
C GLN A 273 9.43 -6.14 31.70
N THR A 274 9.91 -6.91 30.70
CA THR A 274 9.82 -8.39 30.73
C THR A 274 10.81 -9.04 31.67
N LEU A 275 11.96 -8.40 31.95
CA LEU A 275 13.00 -8.93 32.85
C LEU A 275 12.72 -8.70 34.35
N LYS A 276 11.73 -7.89 34.69
CA LYS A 276 11.31 -7.60 36.07
C LYS A 276 10.01 -8.33 36.42
#